data_22a5763bcd87659a55d9db88aa932643
#
_entry.id   22a5763bcd87659a55d9db88aa932643
#
_cell.length_a   1.000
_cell.length_b   1.000
_cell.length_c   1.000
_cell.angle_alpha   90.00
_cell.angle_beta   90.00
_cell.angle_gamma   90.00
#
_symmetry.space_group_name_H-M   'P 1'
#
loop_
_entity.id
_entity.type
_entity.pdbx_description
1 polymer ?
#
loop_
_entity_poly.entity_id
_entity_poly.type
_entity_poly.pdbx_seq_one_letter_code
_entity_poly.pdbx_strand_id
1 'polypeptide(L)'
;MKWKTLFVAACLLLGICVQASEQPELKISVGDWPPYLSSELKHNGVIAHLISDLLADEGYRVTFQFLPWPRAYSAAAAGRFDASAVWMHKSEREADFLFSAPLLNEEFVFFHLKSLPFDWKTFDDLTGMTLGGGLQYSYGPQFDAFLAKGKVKIERVSNDQQNFEKLLKERVVLYPQEMNVGYSALRSHFSPKDRAKITHHPKPLLVNLSYLMLPKSLPGSPALLERFNKRLQLYRDSGRYQRYFDDLQQGKYQQEPPSAAPASQ
;
A
#
# COMPACT_ATOMS: atom_id res chain seq x y z
N MET A 1 -64.23 -3.52 -60.90
CA MET A 1 -63.43 -4.47 -60.09
C MET A 1 -62.14 -3.79 -59.75
N LYS A 2 -61.92 -3.42 -58.48
CA LYS A 2 -60.76 -2.66 -58.00
C LYS A 2 -59.94 -3.58 -57.09
N TRP A 3 -58.72 -3.94 -57.50
CA TRP A 3 -57.80 -4.72 -56.72
C TRP A 3 -57.00 -3.76 -55.82
N LYS A 4 -57.12 -3.95 -54.52
CA LYS A 4 -56.33 -3.24 -53.50
C LYS A 4 -55.08 -4.09 -53.21
N THR A 5 -53.92 -3.60 -53.61
CA THR A 5 -52.63 -4.15 -53.24
C THR A 5 -52.26 -3.69 -51.82
N LEU A 6 -52.13 -4.63 -50.91
CA LEU A 6 -51.61 -4.41 -49.54
C LEU A 6 -50.08 -4.46 -49.57
N PHE A 7 -49.40 -3.33 -49.25
CA PHE A 7 -48.00 -3.26 -49.01
C PHE A 7 -47.73 -3.60 -47.53
N VAL A 8 -47.15 -4.75 -47.26
CA VAL A 8 -46.67 -5.13 -45.93
C VAL A 8 -45.22 -4.61 -45.81
N ALA A 9 -45.04 -3.51 -45.08
CA ALA A 9 -43.69 -3.03 -44.72
C ALA A 9 -43.17 -3.87 -43.54
N ALA A 10 -42.26 -4.81 -43.83
CA ALA A 10 -41.53 -5.55 -42.81
C ALA A 10 -40.40 -4.62 -42.24
N CYS A 11 -40.61 -4.01 -41.09
CA CYS A 11 -39.58 -3.36 -40.34
C CYS A 11 -38.67 -4.43 -39.74
N LEU A 12 -37.52 -4.68 -40.36
CA LEU A 12 -36.40 -5.43 -39.78
C LEU A 12 -35.77 -4.54 -38.69
N LEU A 13 -36.20 -4.72 -37.46
CA LEU A 13 -35.52 -4.24 -36.26
C LEU A 13 -34.24 -5.05 -36.10
N LEU A 14 -33.13 -4.57 -36.68
CA LEU A 14 -31.80 -5.00 -36.33
C LEU A 14 -31.51 -4.58 -34.89
N GLY A 15 -31.79 -5.46 -33.94
CA GLY A 15 -31.34 -5.33 -32.58
C GLY A 15 -29.82 -5.39 -32.55
N ILE A 16 -29.17 -4.22 -32.50
CA ILE A 16 -27.75 -4.13 -32.17
C ILE A 16 -27.65 -4.56 -30.71
N CYS A 17 -27.37 -5.85 -30.48
CA CYS A 17 -26.87 -6.30 -29.20
C CYS A 17 -25.54 -5.59 -28.96
N VAL A 18 -25.55 -4.48 -28.23
CA VAL A 18 -24.35 -3.92 -27.62
C VAL A 18 -23.89 -4.96 -26.59
N GLN A 19 -23.04 -5.85 -27.04
CA GLN A 19 -22.33 -6.76 -26.13
C GLN A 19 -21.46 -5.86 -25.28
N ALA A 20 -21.86 -5.62 -24.01
CA ALA A 20 -21.00 -4.97 -23.05
C ALA A 20 -19.72 -5.79 -22.97
N SER A 21 -18.63 -5.30 -23.56
CA SER A 21 -17.34 -5.95 -23.49
C SER A 21 -16.97 -5.96 -21.99
N GLU A 22 -16.92 -7.15 -21.40
CA GLU A 22 -16.38 -7.30 -20.05
C GLU A 22 -14.98 -6.70 -20.03
N GLN A 23 -14.74 -5.79 -19.09
CA GLN A 23 -13.41 -5.20 -18.92
C GLN A 23 -12.41 -6.33 -18.60
N PRO A 24 -11.29 -6.40 -19.31
CA PRO A 24 -10.27 -7.40 -19.02
C PRO A 24 -9.80 -7.28 -17.57
N GLU A 25 -9.68 -8.43 -16.91
CA GLU A 25 -9.26 -8.52 -15.51
C GLU A 25 -7.75 -8.58 -15.40
N LEU A 26 -7.18 -7.79 -14.50
CA LEU A 26 -5.79 -7.88 -14.06
C LEU A 26 -5.73 -8.38 -12.63
N LYS A 27 -4.95 -9.42 -12.40
CA LYS A 27 -4.72 -10.03 -11.09
C LYS A 27 -3.39 -9.58 -10.51
N ILE A 28 -3.43 -8.96 -9.35
CA ILE A 28 -2.24 -8.41 -8.69
C ILE A 28 -2.00 -9.14 -7.36
N SER A 29 -0.82 -9.75 -7.19
CA SER A 29 -0.42 -10.35 -5.94
C SER A 29 0.21 -9.32 -5.00
N VAL A 30 -0.15 -9.37 -3.72
CA VAL A 30 0.34 -8.42 -2.70
C VAL A 30 0.53 -9.12 -1.36
N GLY A 31 1.39 -8.54 -0.51
CA GLY A 31 1.40 -8.85 0.92
C GLY A 31 0.45 -7.94 1.70
N ASP A 32 0.11 -8.34 2.92
CA ASP A 32 -0.63 -7.47 3.83
C ASP A 32 0.32 -6.45 4.46
N TRP A 33 -0.03 -5.17 4.35
CA TRP A 33 0.75 -4.05 4.90
C TRP A 33 -0.12 -2.80 5.07
N PRO A 34 -0.97 -2.78 6.11
CA PRO A 34 -1.83 -1.63 6.36
C PRO A 34 -1.03 -0.38 6.72
N PRO A 35 -1.46 0.82 6.29
CA PRO A 35 -2.72 1.13 5.62
C PRO A 35 -2.66 1.06 4.09
N TYR A 36 -1.55 0.64 3.52
CA TYR A 36 -1.32 0.66 2.09
C TYR A 36 -2.03 -0.46 1.35
N LEU A 37 -1.93 -1.67 1.90
CA LEU A 37 -2.49 -2.91 1.36
C LEU A 37 -3.05 -3.75 2.50
N SER A 38 -4.34 -4.02 2.53
CA SER A 38 -4.95 -4.96 3.46
C SER A 38 -6.37 -5.33 3.04
N SER A 39 -6.69 -6.63 3.10
CA SER A 39 -8.06 -7.14 2.88
C SER A 39 -9.07 -6.65 3.92
N GLU A 40 -8.59 -6.18 5.08
CA GLU A 40 -9.40 -5.66 6.18
C GLU A 40 -9.78 -4.17 6.01
N LEU A 41 -9.28 -3.52 4.96
CA LEU A 41 -9.52 -2.10 4.71
C LEU A 41 -10.48 -1.88 3.53
N LYS A 42 -11.21 -0.75 3.53
CA LYS A 42 -11.99 -0.31 2.37
C LYS A 42 -11.06 -0.21 1.16
N HIS A 43 -11.52 -0.67 0.01
CA HIS A 43 -10.75 -0.72 -1.26
C HIS A 43 -9.43 -1.48 -1.17
N ASN A 44 -9.27 -2.40 -0.19
CA ASN A 44 -8.03 -3.12 0.08
C ASN A 44 -6.83 -2.22 0.47
N GLY A 45 -7.09 -1.02 0.97
CA GLY A 45 -6.08 -0.03 1.36
C GLY A 45 -5.80 1.03 0.28
N VAL A 46 -5.06 2.07 0.68
CA VAL A 46 -4.88 3.27 -0.16
C VAL A 46 -4.16 3.00 -1.48
N ILE A 47 -3.13 2.15 -1.48
CA ILE A 47 -2.37 1.86 -2.71
C ILE A 47 -3.13 0.89 -3.62
N ALA A 48 -3.87 -0.08 -3.05
CA ALA A 48 -4.74 -0.93 -3.84
C ALA A 48 -5.84 -0.10 -4.52
N HIS A 49 -6.43 0.88 -3.83
CA HIS A 49 -7.40 1.81 -4.40
C HIS A 49 -6.80 2.64 -5.54
N LEU A 50 -5.63 3.26 -5.31
CA LEU A 50 -4.91 4.03 -6.33
C LEU A 50 -4.63 3.19 -7.59
N ILE A 51 -4.09 1.97 -7.43
CA ILE A 51 -3.81 1.07 -8.55
C ILE A 51 -5.09 0.70 -9.30
N SER A 52 -6.16 0.39 -8.56
CA SER A 52 -7.46 0.05 -9.16
C SER A 52 -7.98 1.16 -10.05
N ASP A 53 -7.96 2.40 -9.57
CA ASP A 53 -8.45 3.56 -10.32
C ASP A 53 -7.57 3.89 -11.53
N LEU A 54 -6.22 3.81 -11.36
CA LEU A 54 -5.28 4.01 -12.46
C LEU A 54 -5.54 3.04 -13.61
N LEU A 55 -5.79 1.76 -13.29
CA LEU A 55 -6.00 0.72 -14.28
C LEU A 55 -7.46 0.70 -14.79
N ALA A 56 -8.44 1.11 -13.98
CA ALA A 56 -9.82 1.31 -14.43
C ALA A 56 -9.92 2.41 -15.48
N ASP A 57 -9.19 3.51 -15.32
CA ASP A 57 -9.09 4.57 -16.33
C ASP A 57 -8.44 4.09 -17.64
N GLU A 58 -7.72 2.97 -17.61
CA GLU A 58 -7.15 2.27 -18.78
C GLU A 58 -8.05 1.12 -19.30
N GLY A 59 -9.25 0.96 -18.73
CA GLY A 59 -10.25 -0.02 -19.15
C GLY A 59 -10.09 -1.42 -18.54
N TYR A 60 -9.32 -1.56 -17.45
CA TYR A 60 -9.14 -2.83 -16.76
C TYR A 60 -9.93 -2.90 -15.45
N ARG A 61 -10.38 -4.09 -15.09
CA ARG A 61 -10.81 -4.42 -13.74
C ARG A 61 -9.64 -5.05 -12.98
N VAL A 62 -9.41 -4.63 -11.74
CA VAL A 62 -8.31 -5.14 -10.91
C VAL A 62 -8.83 -5.99 -9.77
N THR A 63 -8.18 -7.13 -9.54
CA THR A 63 -8.37 -7.95 -8.34
C THR A 63 -7.04 -8.16 -7.63
N PHE A 64 -7.07 -8.06 -6.29
CA PHE A 64 -5.89 -8.29 -5.45
C PHE A 64 -5.97 -9.64 -4.77
N GLN A 65 -4.86 -10.37 -4.78
CA GLN A 65 -4.70 -11.57 -3.99
C GLN A 65 -3.63 -11.37 -2.91
N PHE A 66 -4.06 -11.42 -1.66
CA PHE A 66 -3.19 -11.30 -0.50
C PHE A 66 -2.49 -12.63 -0.22
N LEU A 67 -1.16 -12.61 -0.20
CA LEU A 67 -0.29 -13.76 0.00
C LEU A 67 0.88 -13.36 0.92
N PRO A 68 1.53 -14.31 1.60
CA PRO A 68 2.84 -14.01 2.20
C PRO A 68 3.79 -13.42 1.15
N TRP A 69 4.53 -12.37 1.49
CA TRP A 69 5.38 -11.60 0.58
C TRP A 69 6.24 -12.46 -0.35
N PRO A 70 6.99 -13.50 0.15
CA PRO A 70 7.79 -14.34 -0.72
C PRO A 70 6.95 -15.10 -1.75
N ARG A 71 5.73 -15.49 -1.38
CA ARG A 71 4.80 -16.20 -2.29
C ARG A 71 4.19 -15.25 -3.33
N ALA A 72 3.85 -14.01 -2.93
CA ALA A 72 3.37 -12.97 -3.85
C ALA A 72 4.43 -12.70 -4.94
N TYR A 73 5.70 -12.54 -4.53
CA TYR A 73 6.84 -12.38 -5.44
C TYR A 73 6.98 -13.57 -6.41
N SER A 74 7.16 -14.77 -5.88
CA SER A 74 7.45 -15.96 -6.70
C SER A 74 6.30 -16.32 -7.64
N ALA A 75 5.07 -16.09 -7.22
CA ALA A 75 3.90 -16.32 -8.04
C ALA A 75 3.78 -15.33 -9.21
N ALA A 76 4.09 -14.05 -8.97
CA ALA A 76 4.13 -13.04 -10.02
C ALA A 76 5.31 -13.29 -10.99
N ALA A 77 6.53 -13.55 -10.48
CA ALA A 77 7.68 -13.87 -11.32
C ALA A 77 7.41 -15.04 -12.28
N ALA A 78 6.65 -16.04 -11.82
CA ALA A 78 6.21 -17.17 -12.62
C ALA A 78 5.06 -16.84 -13.60
N GLY A 79 4.63 -15.58 -13.72
CA GLY A 79 3.55 -15.14 -14.61
C GLY A 79 2.14 -15.59 -14.20
N ARG A 80 1.93 -16.02 -12.95
CA ARG A 80 0.60 -16.39 -12.44
C ARG A 80 -0.27 -15.19 -12.07
N PHE A 81 0.34 -14.02 -12.00
CA PHE A 81 -0.28 -12.72 -11.77
C PHE A 81 0.25 -11.72 -12.79
N ASP A 82 -0.57 -10.77 -13.16
CA ASP A 82 -0.22 -9.72 -14.13
C ASP A 82 0.75 -8.70 -13.53
N ALA A 83 0.73 -8.54 -12.21
CA ALA A 83 1.63 -7.66 -11.47
C ALA A 83 1.76 -8.08 -10.00
N SER A 84 2.72 -7.46 -9.31
CA SER A 84 2.81 -7.44 -7.85
C SER A 84 3.15 -6.02 -7.38
N ALA A 85 2.60 -5.57 -6.25
CA ALA A 85 2.67 -4.16 -5.86
C ALA A 85 3.38 -3.94 -4.51
N VAL A 86 3.90 -2.70 -4.37
CA VAL A 86 4.60 -2.19 -3.17
C VAL A 86 5.87 -2.97 -2.88
N TRP A 87 6.74 -2.98 -3.88
CA TRP A 87 8.06 -3.57 -3.78
C TRP A 87 9.15 -2.53 -3.92
N MET A 88 10.11 -2.54 -3.01
CA MET A 88 11.36 -1.78 -3.16
C MET A 88 12.15 -2.29 -4.36
N HIS A 89 12.81 -1.38 -5.06
CA HIS A 89 13.75 -1.75 -6.11
C HIS A 89 14.94 -2.50 -5.52
N LYS A 90 15.31 -3.61 -6.15
CA LYS A 90 16.54 -4.37 -5.92
C LYS A 90 17.03 -4.92 -7.25
N SER A 91 18.34 -4.86 -7.50
CA SER A 91 18.92 -5.29 -8.78
C SER A 91 18.63 -6.74 -9.12
N GLU A 92 18.59 -7.64 -8.11
CA GLU A 92 18.24 -9.04 -8.34
C GLU A 92 16.82 -9.24 -8.86
N ARG A 93 15.90 -8.30 -8.60
CA ARG A 93 14.51 -8.35 -9.08
C ARG A 93 14.34 -7.94 -10.53
N GLU A 94 15.32 -7.23 -11.08
CA GLU A 94 15.32 -6.83 -12.49
C GLU A 94 15.42 -8.02 -13.45
N ALA A 95 15.88 -9.18 -12.97
CA ALA A 95 15.87 -10.39 -13.78
C ALA A 95 14.44 -10.80 -14.17
N ASP A 96 13.50 -10.69 -13.23
CA ASP A 96 12.13 -11.20 -13.37
C ASP A 96 11.12 -10.11 -13.75
N PHE A 97 11.37 -8.84 -13.39
CA PHE A 97 10.36 -7.78 -13.42
C PHE A 97 10.81 -6.51 -14.14
N LEU A 98 9.81 -5.85 -14.72
CA LEU A 98 9.83 -4.43 -15.06
C LEU A 98 9.25 -3.65 -13.88
N PHE A 99 9.83 -2.47 -13.59
CA PHE A 99 9.40 -1.59 -12.50
C PHE A 99 8.67 -0.38 -13.06
N SER A 100 7.55 -0.02 -12.43
CA SER A 100 6.84 1.24 -12.73
C SER A 100 7.66 2.47 -12.33
N ALA A 101 7.17 3.66 -12.66
CA ALA A 101 7.54 4.85 -11.90
C ALA A 101 7.23 4.64 -10.41
N PRO A 102 7.95 5.31 -9.48
CA PRO A 102 7.71 5.15 -8.05
C PRO A 102 6.23 5.31 -7.70
N LEU A 103 5.63 4.33 -7.06
CA LEU A 103 4.22 4.33 -6.69
C LEU A 103 3.99 4.94 -5.31
N LEU A 104 4.91 4.70 -4.39
CA LEU A 104 4.86 5.13 -3.00
C LEU A 104 6.25 5.61 -2.56
N ASN A 105 6.28 6.70 -1.81
CA ASN A 105 7.43 7.16 -1.06
C ASN A 105 7.21 6.78 0.41
N GLU A 106 8.06 5.92 0.94
CA GLU A 106 7.99 5.39 2.29
C GLU A 106 9.00 6.14 3.16
N GLU A 107 8.51 6.81 4.19
CA GLU A 107 9.36 7.51 5.16
C GLU A 107 9.39 6.77 6.48
N PHE A 108 10.51 6.11 6.77
CA PHE A 108 10.75 5.53 8.08
C PHE A 108 11.27 6.59 9.02
N VAL A 109 10.63 6.71 10.17
CA VAL A 109 10.93 7.71 11.20
C VAL A 109 11.13 7.04 12.56
N PHE A 110 11.74 7.75 13.50
CA PHE A 110 11.76 7.31 14.89
C PHE A 110 10.52 7.85 15.62
N PHE A 111 9.62 6.93 15.99
CA PHE A 111 8.54 7.25 16.93
C PHE A 111 9.10 7.31 18.36
N HIS A 112 8.62 8.28 19.15
CA HIS A 112 9.01 8.48 20.55
C HIS A 112 7.89 9.14 21.34
N LEU A 113 8.01 9.16 22.67
CA LEU A 113 7.11 9.94 23.53
C LEU A 113 7.39 11.43 23.36
N LYS A 114 6.36 12.27 23.33
CA LYS A 114 6.49 13.75 23.31
C LYS A 114 7.22 14.30 24.55
N SER A 115 7.17 13.55 25.66
CA SER A 115 7.89 13.88 26.90
C SER A 115 9.39 13.69 26.80
N LEU A 116 9.88 12.94 25.80
CA LEU A 116 11.29 12.71 25.55
C LEU A 116 11.83 13.86 24.67
N PRO A 117 12.75 14.71 25.16
CA PRO A 117 13.47 15.65 24.32
C PRO A 117 14.47 14.86 23.46
N PHE A 118 14.07 14.52 22.23
CA PHE A 118 14.86 13.70 21.33
C PHE A 118 15.21 14.47 20.05
N ASP A 119 16.50 14.54 19.75
CA ASP A 119 17.04 14.99 18.48
C ASP A 119 18.21 14.07 18.09
N TRP A 120 18.48 13.93 16.79
CA TRP A 120 19.59 13.15 16.28
C TRP A 120 20.08 13.70 14.94
N LYS A 121 21.39 13.65 14.74
CA LYS A 121 22.06 14.06 13.49
C LYS A 121 22.70 12.86 12.81
N THR A 122 23.31 11.97 13.59
CA THR A 122 23.96 10.75 13.14
C THR A 122 23.46 9.55 13.95
N PHE A 123 23.71 8.35 13.49
CA PHE A 123 23.35 7.15 14.26
C PHE A 123 24.13 7.03 15.59
N ASP A 124 25.31 7.63 15.69
CA ASP A 124 26.08 7.61 16.94
C ASP A 124 25.34 8.33 18.08
N ASP A 125 24.46 9.26 17.79
CA ASP A 125 23.61 9.95 18.78
C ASP A 125 22.62 9.00 19.49
N LEU A 126 22.38 7.81 18.91
CA LEU A 126 21.52 6.77 19.45
C LEU A 126 22.27 5.83 20.42
N THR A 127 23.57 5.99 20.57
CA THR A 127 24.42 5.07 21.37
C THR A 127 23.89 4.96 22.81
N GLY A 128 23.80 3.72 23.30
CA GLY A 128 23.29 3.41 24.65
C GLY A 128 21.75 3.38 24.76
N MET A 129 21.02 3.75 23.72
CA MET A 129 19.55 3.68 23.73
C MET A 129 19.04 2.25 23.53
N THR A 130 17.83 1.99 24.05
CA THR A 130 17.07 0.78 23.78
C THR A 130 15.94 1.11 22.81
N LEU A 131 15.94 0.46 21.65
CA LEU A 131 14.96 0.67 20.58
C LEU A 131 14.00 -0.49 20.51
N GLY A 132 12.73 -0.23 20.13
CA GLY A 132 11.82 -1.24 19.63
C GLY A 132 12.17 -1.62 18.19
N GLY A 133 11.65 -2.75 17.70
CA GLY A 133 11.82 -3.14 16.31
C GLY A 133 10.88 -4.27 15.90
N GLY A 134 10.64 -4.40 14.59
CA GLY A 134 9.91 -5.53 13.99
C GLY A 134 10.81 -6.75 13.84
N LEU A 135 10.26 -7.96 14.08
CA LEU A 135 10.94 -9.21 13.76
C LEU A 135 11.23 -9.26 12.25
N GLN A 136 12.47 -9.60 11.89
CA GLN A 136 12.94 -9.71 10.50
C GLN A 136 12.84 -8.41 9.65
N TYR A 137 12.53 -7.27 10.27
CA TYR A 137 12.56 -5.98 9.60
C TYR A 137 13.99 -5.50 9.38
N SER A 138 14.27 -5.02 8.17
CA SER A 138 15.42 -4.18 7.85
C SER A 138 14.96 -2.72 7.86
N TYR A 139 15.79 -1.86 8.43
CA TYR A 139 15.58 -0.40 8.45
C TYR A 139 16.58 0.30 7.54
N GLY A 140 17.00 -0.39 6.49
CA GLY A 140 17.98 0.06 5.51
C GLY A 140 19.42 -0.30 5.85
N PRO A 141 20.27 -0.47 4.80
CA PRO A 141 21.60 -1.06 4.96
C PRO A 141 22.51 -0.28 5.91
N GLN A 142 22.38 1.05 5.93
CA GLN A 142 23.21 1.90 6.79
C GLN A 142 22.84 1.73 8.27
N PHE A 143 21.54 1.74 8.60
CA PHE A 143 21.10 1.58 9.97
C PHE A 143 21.26 0.14 10.45
N ASP A 144 21.01 -0.85 9.59
CA ASP A 144 21.24 -2.25 9.92
C ASP A 144 22.73 -2.52 10.22
N ALA A 145 23.66 -1.91 9.45
CA ALA A 145 25.08 -1.96 9.72
C ALA A 145 25.47 -1.26 11.04
N PHE A 146 24.77 -0.19 11.40
CA PHE A 146 24.96 0.47 12.70
C PHE A 146 24.46 -0.41 13.86
N LEU A 147 23.28 -1.04 13.72
CA LEU A 147 22.76 -1.99 14.71
C LEU A 147 23.72 -3.17 14.93
N ALA A 148 24.32 -3.66 13.87
CA ALA A 148 25.29 -4.77 13.94
C ALA A 148 26.57 -4.44 14.76
N LYS A 149 26.88 -3.14 14.96
CA LYS A 149 28.00 -2.70 15.82
C LYS A 149 27.70 -2.86 17.32
N GLY A 150 26.45 -3.17 17.70
CA GLY A 150 26.04 -3.39 19.10
C GLY A 150 26.03 -2.14 19.98
N LYS A 151 26.13 -0.93 19.39
CA LYS A 151 26.09 0.35 20.14
C LYS A 151 24.72 0.68 20.70
N VAL A 152 23.67 0.12 20.16
CA VAL A 152 22.27 0.23 20.61
C VAL A 152 21.69 -1.13 20.84
N LYS A 153 20.76 -1.24 21.80
CA LYS A 153 19.96 -2.44 22.01
C LYS A 153 18.67 -2.31 21.17
N ILE A 154 18.32 -3.34 20.37
CA ILE A 154 17.04 -3.40 19.68
C ILE A 154 16.22 -4.59 20.17
N GLU A 155 15.02 -4.33 20.68
CA GLU A 155 14.08 -5.35 21.17
C GLU A 155 13.02 -5.59 20.12
N ARG A 156 13.14 -6.71 19.40
CA ARG A 156 12.28 -7.04 18.28
C ARG A 156 11.03 -7.81 18.73
N VAL A 157 9.88 -7.42 18.19
CA VAL A 157 8.57 -8.05 18.43
C VAL A 157 7.82 -8.24 17.13
N SER A 158 6.74 -9.03 17.15
CA SER A 158 6.03 -9.48 15.95
C SER A 158 5.09 -8.44 15.34
N ASN A 159 4.69 -7.40 16.09
CA ASN A 159 3.73 -6.40 15.62
C ASN A 159 3.98 -5.00 16.19
N ASP A 160 3.38 -4.01 15.54
CA ASP A 160 3.54 -2.60 15.88
C ASP A 160 2.90 -2.24 17.23
N GLN A 161 1.78 -2.87 17.55
CA GLN A 161 1.09 -2.63 18.82
C GLN A 161 2.02 -2.88 20.01
N GLN A 162 2.73 -4.00 20.02
CA GLN A 162 3.68 -4.33 21.09
C GLN A 162 4.82 -3.31 21.20
N ASN A 163 5.31 -2.79 20.07
CA ASN A 163 6.35 -1.76 20.07
C ASN A 163 5.83 -0.44 20.68
N PHE A 164 4.64 0.00 20.30
CA PHE A 164 4.03 1.21 20.87
C PHE A 164 3.67 1.02 22.35
N GLU A 165 3.23 -0.17 22.78
CA GLU A 165 3.05 -0.47 24.20
C GLU A 165 4.36 -0.36 25.01
N LYS A 166 5.49 -0.80 24.42
CA LYS A 166 6.82 -0.63 25.04
C LYS A 166 7.22 0.83 25.13
N LEU A 167 6.95 1.65 24.09
CA LEU A 167 7.16 3.10 24.15
C LEU A 167 6.35 3.75 25.27
N LEU A 168 5.05 3.45 25.34
CA LEU A 168 4.16 4.03 26.38
C LEU A 168 4.56 3.62 27.80
N LYS A 169 5.20 2.46 27.96
CA LYS A 169 5.73 1.94 29.24
C LYS A 169 7.21 2.30 29.46
N GLU A 170 7.78 3.13 28.59
CA GLU A 170 9.18 3.58 28.63
C GLU A 170 10.21 2.44 28.67
N ARG A 171 9.82 1.24 28.15
CA ARG A 171 10.73 0.08 28.03
C ARG A 171 11.69 0.22 26.88
N VAL A 172 11.28 0.94 25.86
CA VAL A 172 12.10 1.39 24.73
C VAL A 172 11.92 2.89 24.57
N VAL A 173 12.94 3.59 24.12
CA VAL A 173 12.89 5.04 23.97
C VAL A 173 12.51 5.49 22.57
N LEU A 174 12.84 4.68 21.55
CA LEU A 174 12.56 4.93 20.15
C LEU A 174 12.00 3.67 19.49
N TYR A 175 11.13 3.89 18.50
CA TYR A 175 10.65 2.82 17.61
C TYR A 175 10.74 3.28 16.16
N PRO A 176 11.65 2.71 15.35
CA PRO A 176 11.72 2.96 13.92
C PRO A 176 10.57 2.26 13.20
N GLN A 177 9.75 3.02 12.49
CA GLN A 177 8.66 2.50 11.68
C GLN A 177 8.36 3.45 10.51
N GLU A 178 7.77 2.93 9.46
CA GLU A 178 7.20 3.75 8.39
C GLU A 178 6.08 4.63 8.97
N MET A 179 6.08 5.89 8.61
CA MET A 179 5.27 6.92 9.28
C MET A 179 3.77 6.63 9.24
N ASN A 180 3.21 6.31 8.05
CA ASN A 180 1.77 6.05 7.93
C ASN A 180 1.37 4.70 8.55
N VAL A 181 2.23 3.68 8.47
CA VAL A 181 2.04 2.38 9.14
C VAL A 181 1.98 2.58 10.65
N GLY A 182 2.93 3.32 11.20
CA GLY A 182 2.96 3.62 12.63
C GLY A 182 1.71 4.37 13.10
N TYR A 183 1.30 5.42 12.40
CA TYR A 183 0.07 6.15 12.75
C TYR A 183 -1.20 5.33 12.51
N SER A 184 -1.22 4.43 11.53
CA SER A 184 -2.33 3.50 11.32
C SER A 184 -2.46 2.53 12.50
N ALA A 185 -1.36 1.92 12.93
CA ALA A 185 -1.33 1.05 14.11
C ALA A 185 -1.79 1.78 15.38
N LEU A 186 -1.31 3.01 15.58
CA LEU A 186 -1.76 3.85 16.69
C LEU A 186 -3.27 4.11 16.65
N ARG A 187 -3.83 4.42 15.49
CA ARG A 187 -5.28 4.64 15.34
C ARG A 187 -6.09 3.40 15.63
N SER A 188 -5.62 2.24 15.17
CA SER A 188 -6.36 0.97 15.28
C SER A 188 -6.34 0.37 16.69
N HIS A 189 -5.26 0.58 17.47
CA HIS A 189 -5.04 -0.19 18.69
C HIS A 189 -4.96 0.66 19.97
N PHE A 190 -4.93 2.00 19.87
CA PHE A 190 -4.68 2.85 21.05
C PHE A 190 -5.75 3.91 21.25
N SER A 191 -6.00 4.24 22.53
CA SER A 191 -6.92 5.30 22.92
C SER A 191 -6.44 6.68 22.40
N PRO A 192 -7.34 7.66 22.18
CA PRO A 192 -6.94 9.02 21.84
C PRO A 192 -5.94 9.64 22.84
N LYS A 193 -6.08 9.32 24.14
CA LYS A 193 -5.19 9.76 25.20
C LYS A 193 -3.77 9.21 25.03
N ASP A 194 -3.61 7.95 24.66
CA ASP A 194 -2.29 7.33 24.48
C ASP A 194 -1.65 7.76 23.17
N ARG A 195 -2.43 7.86 22.10
CA ARG A 195 -1.96 8.42 20.81
C ARG A 195 -1.40 9.85 20.97
N ALA A 196 -2.06 10.67 21.80
CA ALA A 196 -1.63 12.05 22.03
C ALA A 196 -0.25 12.17 22.68
N LYS A 197 0.24 11.12 23.35
CA LYS A 197 1.57 11.07 23.98
C LYS A 197 2.70 10.78 23.00
N ILE A 198 2.40 10.21 21.84
CA ILE A 198 3.38 9.73 20.86
C ILE A 198 3.52 10.74 19.73
N THR A 199 4.73 10.87 19.23
CA THR A 199 5.09 11.66 18.04
C THR A 199 6.20 10.92 17.29
N HIS A 200 6.66 11.50 16.20
CA HIS A 200 7.85 11.06 15.48
C HIS A 200 8.84 12.20 15.31
N HIS A 201 10.09 11.85 15.11
CA HIS A 201 11.13 12.82 14.75
C HIS A 201 10.98 13.21 13.27
N PRO A 202 11.03 14.51 12.91
CA PRO A 202 10.78 14.97 11.54
C PRO A 202 11.84 14.55 10.52
N LYS A 203 13.08 14.28 10.97
CA LYS A 203 14.14 13.76 10.10
C LYS A 203 13.91 12.27 9.86
N PRO A 204 13.71 11.82 8.60
CA PRO A 204 13.56 10.42 8.32
C PRO A 204 14.86 9.64 8.57
N LEU A 205 14.72 8.43 9.11
CA LEU A 205 15.76 7.43 9.22
C LEU A 205 16.14 6.87 7.84
N LEU A 206 15.12 6.65 7.03
CA LEU A 206 15.21 6.04 5.70
C LEU A 206 14.05 6.55 4.84
N VAL A 207 14.35 6.83 3.58
CA VAL A 207 13.36 7.07 2.54
C VAL A 207 13.50 5.98 1.49
N ASN A 208 12.42 5.23 1.28
CA ASN A 208 12.34 4.19 0.26
C ASN A 208 11.34 4.55 -0.82
N LEU A 209 11.57 4.04 -2.02
CA LEU A 209 10.58 4.07 -3.10
C LEU A 209 10.07 2.66 -3.34
N SER A 210 8.75 2.53 -3.42
CA SER A 210 8.08 1.29 -3.79
C SER A 210 7.36 1.40 -5.12
N TYR A 211 7.25 0.28 -5.82
CA TYR A 211 6.87 0.18 -7.21
C TYR A 211 5.79 -0.87 -7.43
N LEU A 212 5.05 -0.73 -8.53
CA LEU A 212 4.36 -1.84 -9.18
C LEU A 212 5.39 -2.60 -10.02
N MET A 213 5.45 -3.91 -9.87
CA MET A 213 6.31 -4.80 -10.65
C MET A 213 5.47 -5.62 -11.63
N LEU A 214 5.85 -5.62 -12.90
CA LEU A 214 5.21 -6.41 -13.95
C LEU A 214 6.16 -7.52 -14.43
N PRO A 215 5.72 -8.78 -14.48
CA PRO A 215 6.58 -9.89 -14.89
C PRO A 215 7.07 -9.73 -16.31
N LYS A 216 8.37 -9.88 -16.53
CA LYS A 216 8.97 -9.89 -17.87
C LYS A 216 8.53 -11.09 -18.71
N SER A 217 8.07 -12.15 -18.05
CA SER A 217 7.56 -13.38 -18.69
C SER A 217 6.23 -13.17 -19.43
N LEU A 218 5.50 -12.07 -19.16
CA LEU A 218 4.23 -11.75 -19.82
C LEU A 218 4.46 -10.75 -20.96
N PRO A 219 4.10 -11.09 -22.21
CA PRO A 219 4.35 -10.22 -23.37
C PRO A 219 3.65 -8.85 -23.30
N GLY A 220 2.54 -8.75 -22.55
CA GLY A 220 1.79 -7.52 -22.36
C GLY A 220 2.40 -6.53 -21.34
N SER A 221 3.36 -6.97 -20.52
CA SER A 221 3.92 -6.18 -19.42
C SER A 221 4.53 -4.84 -19.87
N PRO A 222 5.31 -4.72 -20.95
CA PRO A 222 5.87 -3.42 -21.36
C PRO A 222 4.79 -2.39 -21.72
N ALA A 223 3.78 -2.78 -22.49
CA ALA A 223 2.70 -1.88 -22.90
C ALA A 223 1.81 -1.48 -21.71
N LEU A 224 1.54 -2.40 -20.78
CA LEU A 224 0.80 -2.11 -19.56
C LEU A 224 1.57 -1.14 -18.66
N LEU A 225 2.88 -1.34 -18.52
CA LEU A 225 3.77 -0.47 -17.75
C LEU A 225 3.76 0.96 -18.28
N GLU A 226 3.88 1.14 -19.59
CA GLU A 226 3.86 2.46 -20.22
C GLU A 226 2.56 3.21 -19.92
N ARG A 227 1.41 2.55 -20.12
CA ARG A 227 0.09 3.11 -19.82
C ARG A 227 -0.08 3.45 -18.34
N PHE A 228 0.33 2.53 -17.46
CA PHE A 228 0.29 2.74 -16.01
C PHE A 228 1.11 3.97 -15.61
N ASN A 229 2.36 4.08 -16.08
CA ASN A 229 3.24 5.21 -15.75
C ASN A 229 2.67 6.54 -16.24
N LYS A 230 2.14 6.57 -17.46
CA LYS A 230 1.49 7.76 -18.02
C LYS A 230 0.29 8.18 -17.18
N ARG A 231 -0.57 7.23 -16.78
CA ARG A 231 -1.73 7.50 -15.95
C ARG A 231 -1.34 7.98 -14.55
N LEU A 232 -0.34 7.35 -13.94
CA LEU A 232 0.20 7.76 -12.65
C LEU A 232 0.73 9.20 -12.68
N GLN A 233 1.43 9.59 -13.75
CA GLN A 233 1.90 10.96 -13.92
C GLN A 233 0.73 11.95 -14.02
N LEU A 234 -0.31 11.64 -14.79
CA LEU A 234 -1.52 12.48 -14.88
C LEU A 234 -2.21 12.65 -13.51
N TYR A 235 -2.24 11.60 -12.68
CA TYR A 235 -2.81 11.69 -11.32
C TYR A 235 -1.98 12.61 -10.42
N ARG A 236 -0.66 12.60 -10.57
CA ARG A 236 0.24 13.51 -9.84
C ARG A 236 0.05 14.94 -10.27
N ASP A 237 0.08 15.21 -11.57
CA ASP A 237 -0.03 16.56 -12.14
C ASP A 237 -1.39 17.20 -11.81
N SER A 238 -2.46 16.43 -11.76
CA SER A 238 -3.80 16.88 -11.41
C SER A 238 -4.08 16.98 -9.90
N GLY A 239 -3.13 16.58 -9.04
CA GLY A 239 -3.33 16.48 -7.59
C GLY A 239 -4.25 15.32 -7.15
N ARG A 240 -4.73 14.47 -8.10
CA ARG A 240 -5.58 13.32 -7.77
C ARG A 240 -4.81 12.30 -6.93
N TYR A 241 -3.52 12.10 -7.19
CA TYR A 241 -2.66 11.24 -6.38
C TYR A 241 -2.65 11.65 -4.91
N GLN A 242 -2.48 12.94 -4.61
CA GLN A 242 -2.43 13.43 -3.23
C GLN A 242 -3.72 13.17 -2.47
N ARG A 243 -4.89 13.26 -3.13
CA ARG A 243 -6.19 13.02 -2.48
C ARG A 243 -6.33 11.64 -1.83
N TYR A 244 -5.67 10.59 -2.38
CA TYR A 244 -5.67 9.27 -1.74
C TYR A 244 -5.01 9.29 -0.36
N PHE A 245 -3.93 10.04 -0.22
CA PHE A 245 -3.23 10.18 1.05
C PHE A 245 -3.94 11.14 2.02
N ASP A 246 -4.59 12.17 1.52
CA ASP A 246 -5.46 13.03 2.33
C ASP A 246 -6.63 12.22 2.90
N ASP A 247 -7.24 11.36 2.09
CA ASP A 247 -8.31 10.43 2.51
C ASP A 247 -7.78 9.40 3.53
N LEU A 248 -6.55 8.92 3.37
CA LEU A 248 -5.89 8.07 4.35
C LEU A 248 -5.73 8.78 5.69
N GLN A 249 -5.25 10.02 5.70
CA GLN A 249 -5.09 10.82 6.91
C GLN A 249 -6.43 11.09 7.61
N GLN A 250 -7.51 11.25 6.84
CA GLN A 250 -8.88 11.40 7.34
C GLN A 250 -9.50 10.08 7.82
N GLY A 251 -8.79 8.94 7.70
CA GLY A 251 -9.27 7.63 8.15
C GLY A 251 -10.34 6.99 7.26
N LYS A 252 -10.54 7.46 6.02
CA LYS A 252 -11.60 6.98 5.11
C LYS A 252 -11.42 5.52 4.66
N TYR A 253 -10.25 4.94 4.84
CA TYR A 253 -9.97 3.54 4.53
C TYR A 253 -10.33 2.57 5.66
N GLN A 254 -10.69 3.07 6.84
CA GLN A 254 -11.17 2.21 7.92
C GLN A 254 -12.54 1.62 7.56
N GLN A 255 -12.74 0.34 7.87
CA GLN A 255 -14.09 -0.23 7.81
C GLN A 255 -14.95 0.40 8.91
N GLU A 256 -16.19 0.69 8.62
CA GLU A 256 -17.13 1.11 9.66
C GLU A 256 -17.33 -0.06 10.64
N PRO A 257 -17.31 0.20 11.95
CA PRO A 257 -17.68 -0.85 12.89
C PRO A 257 -19.05 -1.38 12.50
N PRO A 258 -19.28 -2.72 12.58
CA PRO A 258 -20.57 -3.27 12.28
C PRO A 258 -21.64 -2.50 13.08
N SER A 259 -22.63 -1.97 12.37
CA SER A 259 -23.78 -1.27 12.98
C SER A 259 -24.31 -2.17 14.10
N ALA A 260 -24.32 -1.66 15.33
CA ALA A 260 -24.94 -2.38 16.43
C ALA A 260 -26.37 -2.73 16.02
N ALA A 261 -26.69 -4.01 15.92
CA ALA A 261 -28.02 -4.47 15.64
C ALA A 261 -28.97 -3.80 16.68
N PRO A 262 -30.11 -3.28 16.27
CA PRO A 262 -31.04 -2.70 17.21
C PRO A 262 -31.38 -3.77 18.26
N ALA A 263 -31.16 -3.43 19.54
CA ALA A 263 -31.52 -4.30 20.65
C ALA A 263 -33.00 -4.65 20.47
N SER A 264 -33.29 -5.93 20.25
CA SER A 264 -34.66 -6.45 20.25
C SER A 264 -35.28 -6.17 21.60
N GLN A 265 -36.27 -5.27 21.61
CA GLN A 265 -37.16 -5.04 22.73
C GLN A 265 -38.08 -6.25 22.93
#